data_77f74d0ca6222f243c91a63a53e40440
#
_entry.id   77f74d0ca6222f243c91a63a53e40440
#
_cell.length_a   1.000
_cell.length_b   1.000
_cell.length_c   1.000
_cell.angle_alpha   90.00
_cell.angle_beta   90.00
_cell.angle_gamma   90.00
#
_symmetry.space_group_name_H-M   'P 1'
#
loop_
_entity.id
_entity.type
_entity.pdbx_description
1 polymer ?
#
loop_
_entity_poly.entity_id
_entity_poly.type
_entity_poly.pdbx_seq_one_letter_code
_entity_poly.pdbx_strand_id
1 'polypeptide(L)'
;MTLRIVSLNVWGGLLHEPLMRYLVDVDADVLCLQEVGRTPGSQSDWLVYRDHGVELQQRVNLFEELKAALPDHDAFFLPVARGDLFDGDRRIASEFGLATFVRRTYPIIGQAVGFVHGEFSPDGWGAHPRSRNAHCIRLFDYERGYPITIAHMHGLRDVAGKGDTPARRHQAEALVEIIRQVRQEGDRLVVCGDFNVLPDSVTFEILGRLGLVDLVTSRGHDDTRTSHYRKQPRFADYMLVTPDVEVINFDPVAEPEVSDHRALLLDLR
;
A
#
# COMPACT_ATOMS: atom_id res chain seq x y z
N MET A 1 -5.15 -24.67 3.52
CA MET A 1 -5.30 -23.54 2.55
C MET A 1 -4.10 -22.62 2.66
N THR A 2 -3.86 -21.71 1.71
CA THR A 2 -2.83 -20.66 1.77
C THR A 2 -3.48 -19.34 2.19
N LEU A 3 -2.75 -18.48 2.91
CA LEU A 3 -3.16 -17.10 3.11
C LEU A 3 -2.56 -16.28 1.97
N ARG A 4 -3.42 -15.57 1.24
CA ARG A 4 -3.02 -14.74 0.10
C ARG A 4 -3.04 -13.27 0.45
N ILE A 5 -1.91 -12.61 0.29
CA ILE A 5 -1.72 -11.17 0.49
C ILE A 5 -1.38 -10.52 -0.85
N VAL A 6 -2.06 -9.43 -1.16
CA VAL A 6 -1.73 -8.59 -2.33
C VAL A 6 -1.42 -7.17 -1.87
N SER A 7 -0.29 -6.63 -2.31
CA SER A 7 0.08 -5.22 -2.14
C SER A 7 0.11 -4.53 -3.50
N LEU A 8 -0.56 -3.39 -3.63
CA LEU A 8 -0.63 -2.65 -4.90
C LEU A 8 -0.85 -1.15 -4.68
N ASN A 9 0.00 -0.32 -5.27
CA ASN A 9 -0.33 1.07 -5.53
C ASN A 9 -1.29 1.12 -6.72
N VAL A 10 -2.53 1.58 -6.48
CA VAL A 10 -3.62 1.52 -7.47
C VAL A 10 -3.68 2.71 -8.43
N TRP A 11 -2.71 3.64 -8.33
CA TRP A 11 -2.60 4.81 -9.21
C TRP A 11 -3.90 5.63 -9.31
N GLY A 12 -4.56 5.86 -8.15
CA GLY A 12 -5.83 6.57 -8.11
C GLY A 12 -6.97 5.93 -8.89
N GLY A 13 -6.84 4.64 -9.22
CA GLY A 13 -7.83 3.90 -10.00
C GLY A 13 -7.87 4.26 -11.47
N LEU A 14 -6.77 4.78 -12.05
CA LEU A 14 -6.72 5.24 -13.44
C LEU A 14 -7.07 4.13 -14.45
N LEU A 15 -6.67 2.90 -14.18
CA LEU A 15 -7.05 1.72 -14.97
C LEU A 15 -8.22 0.99 -14.30
N HIS A 16 -9.34 1.67 -14.09
CA HIS A 16 -10.44 1.25 -13.22
C HIS A 16 -10.99 -0.15 -13.53
N GLU A 17 -11.45 -0.41 -14.76
CA GLU A 17 -12.09 -1.69 -15.10
C GLU A 17 -11.17 -2.91 -14.92
N PRO A 18 -9.93 -2.92 -15.46
CA PRO A 18 -9.01 -4.03 -15.23
C PRO A 18 -8.59 -4.13 -13.75
N LEU A 19 -8.42 -3.02 -13.03
CA LEU A 19 -8.11 -2.99 -11.60
C LEU A 19 -9.21 -3.69 -10.79
N MET A 20 -10.47 -3.27 -10.97
CA MET A 20 -11.61 -3.84 -10.21
C MET A 20 -11.76 -5.33 -10.47
N ARG A 21 -11.65 -5.75 -11.73
CA ARG A 21 -11.70 -7.17 -12.09
C ARG A 21 -10.58 -7.96 -11.42
N TYR A 22 -9.34 -7.47 -11.54
CA TYR A 22 -8.19 -8.14 -10.93
C TYR A 22 -8.32 -8.28 -9.42
N LEU A 23 -8.72 -7.22 -8.69
CA LEU A 23 -8.83 -7.25 -7.24
C LEU A 23 -9.95 -8.18 -6.73
N VAL A 24 -10.97 -8.44 -7.55
CA VAL A 24 -12.00 -9.46 -7.27
C VAL A 24 -11.49 -10.87 -7.61
N ASP A 25 -10.92 -11.03 -8.82
CA ASP A 25 -10.55 -12.35 -9.35
C ASP A 25 -9.31 -12.95 -8.65
N VAL A 26 -8.42 -12.12 -8.11
CA VAL A 26 -7.23 -12.58 -7.37
C VAL A 26 -7.58 -13.31 -6.07
N ASP A 27 -8.80 -13.14 -5.57
CA ASP A 27 -9.33 -13.80 -4.36
C ASP A 27 -8.36 -13.72 -3.17
N ALA A 28 -7.85 -12.51 -2.89
CA ALA A 28 -6.91 -12.27 -1.82
C ALA A 28 -7.61 -12.27 -0.44
N ASP A 29 -6.93 -12.78 0.57
CA ASP A 29 -7.39 -12.71 1.96
C ASP A 29 -7.08 -11.34 2.59
N VAL A 30 -5.97 -10.73 2.17
CA VAL A 30 -5.58 -9.38 2.59
C VAL A 30 -5.15 -8.56 1.37
N LEU A 31 -5.74 -7.37 1.21
CA LEU A 31 -5.34 -6.37 0.23
C LEU A 31 -4.76 -5.15 0.93
N CYS A 32 -3.54 -4.78 0.57
CA CYS A 32 -2.79 -3.64 1.06
C CYS A 32 -2.63 -2.61 -0.07
N LEU A 33 -3.53 -1.63 -0.15
CA LEU A 33 -3.62 -0.72 -1.29
C LEU A 33 -3.11 0.68 -0.96
N GLN A 34 -2.37 1.28 -1.89
CA GLN A 34 -1.88 2.66 -1.82
C GLN A 34 -2.53 3.50 -2.93
N GLU A 35 -2.56 4.81 -2.75
CA GLU A 35 -3.17 5.79 -3.66
C GLU A 35 -4.68 5.59 -3.87
N VAL A 36 -5.38 5.25 -2.80
CA VAL A 36 -6.84 5.10 -2.83
C VAL A 36 -7.51 6.44 -2.57
N GLY A 37 -8.49 6.79 -3.42
CA GLY A 37 -9.31 7.99 -3.28
C GLY A 37 -10.66 7.73 -2.64
N ARG A 38 -11.18 8.74 -1.91
CA ARG A 38 -12.52 8.75 -1.34
C ARG A 38 -13.08 10.16 -1.38
N THR A 39 -14.23 10.35 -2.05
CA THR A 39 -14.88 11.67 -2.22
C THR A 39 -16.36 11.57 -1.86
N PRO A 40 -16.70 11.60 -0.56
CA PRO A 40 -18.08 11.49 -0.13
C PRO A 40 -18.97 12.57 -0.77
N GLY A 41 -20.10 12.17 -1.31
CA GLY A 41 -21.08 13.07 -1.91
C GLY A 41 -20.81 13.52 -3.34
N SER A 42 -19.74 13.04 -4.00
CA SER A 42 -19.57 13.26 -5.43
C SER A 42 -20.61 12.49 -6.24
N GLN A 43 -21.12 13.14 -7.29
CA GLN A 43 -22.01 12.53 -8.28
C GLN A 43 -21.24 12.12 -9.55
N SER A 44 -19.99 12.57 -9.67
CA SER A 44 -19.11 12.24 -10.80
C SER A 44 -18.33 10.98 -10.49
N ASP A 45 -18.08 10.17 -11.50
CA ASP A 45 -17.22 8.98 -11.42
C ASP A 45 -15.74 9.31 -11.43
N TRP A 46 -15.40 10.39 -12.12
CA TRP A 46 -14.03 10.85 -12.33
C TRP A 46 -13.91 12.33 -12.00
N LEU A 47 -12.82 12.69 -11.32
CA LEU A 47 -12.40 14.05 -11.07
C LEU A 47 -10.94 14.23 -11.45
N VAL A 48 -10.51 15.47 -11.63
CA VAL A 48 -9.15 15.79 -12.02
C VAL A 48 -8.35 16.27 -10.80
N TYR A 49 -7.27 15.58 -10.51
CA TYR A 49 -6.24 16.08 -9.63
C TYR A 49 -5.40 17.13 -10.37
N ARG A 50 -5.15 18.29 -9.75
CA ARG A 50 -4.30 19.37 -10.27
C ARG A 50 -3.39 19.87 -9.18
N ASP A 51 -2.08 19.69 -9.36
CA ASP A 51 -1.09 20.21 -8.42
C ASP A 51 0.30 20.26 -9.07
N HIS A 52 1.06 21.37 -8.84
CA HIS A 52 2.42 21.55 -9.35
C HIS A 52 2.61 21.20 -10.84
N GLY A 53 1.64 21.56 -11.68
CA GLY A 53 1.68 21.31 -13.13
C GLY A 53 1.37 19.87 -13.55
N VAL A 54 0.94 19.03 -12.61
CA VAL A 54 0.42 17.68 -12.88
C VAL A 54 -1.09 17.74 -12.98
N GLU A 55 -1.65 17.19 -14.04
CA GLU A 55 -3.07 16.89 -14.17
C GLU A 55 -3.26 15.38 -14.35
N LEU A 56 -4.10 14.79 -13.50
CA LEU A 56 -4.35 13.35 -13.53
C LEU A 56 -5.80 13.05 -13.17
N GLN A 57 -6.45 12.21 -13.94
CA GLN A 57 -7.77 11.71 -13.57
C GLN A 57 -7.67 10.78 -12.35
N GLN A 58 -8.65 10.89 -11.46
CA GLN A 58 -8.76 10.07 -10.26
C GLN A 58 -10.16 9.45 -10.22
N ARG A 59 -10.24 8.16 -9.91
CA ARG A 59 -11.50 7.51 -9.61
C ARG A 59 -12.00 8.00 -8.25
N VAL A 60 -13.19 8.59 -8.24
CA VAL A 60 -13.65 9.45 -7.14
C VAL A 60 -13.86 8.69 -5.84
N ASN A 61 -14.56 7.56 -5.89
CA ASN A 61 -14.92 6.77 -4.71
C ASN A 61 -14.38 5.35 -4.78
N LEU A 62 -13.13 5.19 -5.23
CA LEU A 62 -12.50 3.88 -5.41
C LEU A 62 -12.61 3.01 -4.14
N PHE A 63 -12.44 3.60 -2.95
CA PHE A 63 -12.59 2.87 -1.69
C PHE A 63 -13.99 2.27 -1.51
N GLU A 64 -15.04 3.05 -1.75
CA GLU A 64 -16.43 2.55 -1.57
C GLU A 64 -16.80 1.52 -2.65
N GLU A 65 -16.27 1.68 -3.86
CA GLU A 65 -16.45 0.71 -4.95
C GLU A 65 -15.80 -0.62 -4.63
N LEU A 66 -14.54 -0.60 -4.15
CA LEU A 66 -13.84 -1.79 -3.71
C LEU A 66 -14.55 -2.47 -2.53
N LYS A 67 -15.02 -1.68 -1.55
CA LYS A 67 -15.79 -2.21 -0.42
C LYS A 67 -17.08 -2.90 -0.86
N ALA A 68 -17.75 -2.36 -1.86
CA ALA A 68 -18.96 -2.98 -2.44
C ALA A 68 -18.63 -4.25 -3.24
N ALA A 69 -17.49 -4.28 -3.93
CA ALA A 69 -17.04 -5.43 -4.73
C ALA A 69 -16.47 -6.58 -3.88
N LEU A 70 -16.05 -6.28 -2.64
CA LEU A 70 -15.42 -7.23 -1.70
C LEU A 70 -16.29 -7.39 -0.43
N PRO A 71 -17.53 -7.92 -0.54
CA PRO A 71 -18.49 -7.95 0.56
C PRO A 71 -18.07 -8.83 1.74
N ASP A 72 -17.14 -9.77 1.53
CA ASP A 72 -16.63 -10.68 2.56
C ASP A 72 -15.41 -10.14 3.31
N HIS A 73 -14.99 -8.89 3.05
CA HIS A 73 -13.87 -8.26 3.71
C HIS A 73 -14.30 -7.14 4.66
N ASP A 74 -13.56 -6.99 5.75
CA ASP A 74 -13.55 -5.76 6.53
C ASP A 74 -12.66 -4.75 5.83
N ALA A 75 -13.12 -3.50 5.71
CA ALA A 75 -12.47 -2.47 4.91
C ALA A 75 -12.07 -1.26 5.79
N PHE A 76 -10.81 -0.83 5.67
CA PHE A 76 -10.23 0.29 6.39
C PHE A 76 -9.71 1.33 5.39
N PHE A 77 -10.12 2.58 5.55
CA PHE A 77 -9.58 3.71 4.80
C PHE A 77 -8.81 4.63 5.72
N LEU A 78 -7.60 4.98 5.35
CA LEU A 78 -6.63 5.67 6.19
C LEU A 78 -6.09 6.89 5.44
N PRO A 79 -6.79 8.04 5.52
CA PRO A 79 -6.40 9.22 4.77
C PRO A 79 -5.10 9.85 5.30
N VAL A 80 -4.30 10.40 4.39
CA VAL A 80 -3.14 11.23 4.71
C VAL A 80 -3.41 12.72 4.46
N ALA A 81 -4.35 13.03 3.59
CA ALA A 81 -4.70 14.39 3.22
C ALA A 81 -6.15 14.49 2.75
N ARG A 82 -6.69 15.69 2.89
CA ARG A 82 -7.97 16.12 2.29
C ARG A 82 -7.71 17.35 1.43
N GLY A 83 -7.71 17.17 0.12
CA GLY A 83 -7.47 18.23 -0.86
C GLY A 83 -8.59 18.34 -1.88
N ASP A 84 -8.46 19.25 -2.82
CA ASP A 84 -9.42 19.46 -3.89
C ASP A 84 -9.10 18.60 -5.13
N LEU A 85 -10.10 17.87 -5.61
CA LEU A 85 -10.19 17.42 -6.99
C LEU A 85 -11.14 18.35 -7.77
N PHE A 86 -11.07 18.29 -9.10
CA PHE A 86 -11.77 19.24 -9.97
C PHE A 86 -12.75 18.53 -10.92
N ASP A 87 -13.96 19.09 -11.02
CA ASP A 87 -14.96 18.82 -12.06
C ASP A 87 -15.09 20.11 -12.89
N GLY A 88 -14.36 20.20 -14.01
CA GLY A 88 -14.12 21.47 -14.68
C GLY A 88 -13.39 22.44 -13.74
N ASP A 89 -14.04 23.57 -13.41
CA ASP A 89 -13.52 24.57 -12.46
C ASP A 89 -14.07 24.38 -11.04
N ARG A 90 -15.01 23.46 -10.84
CA ARG A 90 -15.61 23.20 -9.53
C ARG A 90 -14.65 22.37 -8.68
N ARG A 91 -14.34 22.85 -7.48
CA ARG A 91 -13.55 22.15 -6.48
C ARG A 91 -14.43 21.21 -5.66
N ILE A 92 -13.96 19.99 -5.48
CA ILE A 92 -14.64 18.96 -4.71
C ILE A 92 -13.63 18.37 -3.72
N ALA A 93 -13.90 18.58 -2.42
CA ALA A 93 -13.03 18.08 -1.37
C ALA A 93 -12.98 16.55 -1.39
N SER A 94 -11.79 16.02 -1.43
CA SER A 94 -11.50 14.59 -1.60
C SER A 94 -10.42 14.14 -0.63
N GLU A 95 -10.52 12.92 -0.14
CA GLU A 95 -9.53 12.29 0.72
C GLU A 95 -8.67 11.33 -0.10
N PHE A 96 -7.41 11.16 0.31
CA PHE A 96 -6.44 10.29 -0.34
C PHE A 96 -5.61 9.58 0.71
N GLY A 97 -5.37 8.27 0.52
CA GLY A 97 -4.62 7.50 1.52
C GLY A 97 -4.41 6.05 1.19
N LEU A 98 -4.25 5.25 2.26
CA LEU A 98 -4.18 3.80 2.21
C LEU A 98 -5.58 3.19 2.33
N ALA A 99 -5.73 1.98 1.78
CA ALA A 99 -6.84 1.11 2.12
C ALA A 99 -6.35 -0.31 2.43
N THR A 100 -6.97 -0.94 3.42
CA THR A 100 -6.73 -2.33 3.78
C THR A 100 -8.04 -3.07 3.75
N PHE A 101 -8.05 -4.23 3.11
CA PHE A 101 -9.20 -5.15 3.12
C PHE A 101 -8.74 -6.47 3.71
N VAL A 102 -9.51 -7.02 4.65
CA VAL A 102 -9.20 -8.27 5.34
C VAL A 102 -10.40 -9.18 5.28
N ARG A 103 -10.25 -10.38 4.75
CA ARG A 103 -11.31 -11.39 4.71
C ARG A 103 -11.75 -11.73 6.13
N ARG A 104 -13.07 -11.66 6.41
CA ARG A 104 -13.64 -11.82 7.75
C ARG A 104 -13.38 -13.17 8.42
N THR A 105 -12.92 -14.16 7.66
CA THR A 105 -12.47 -15.45 8.22
C THR A 105 -11.18 -15.30 9.05
N TYR A 106 -10.44 -14.20 8.88
CA TYR A 106 -9.26 -13.87 9.67
C TYR A 106 -9.59 -12.73 10.64
N PRO A 107 -9.86 -13.00 11.94
CA PRO A 107 -10.17 -11.96 12.89
C PRO A 107 -8.96 -11.05 13.10
N ILE A 108 -9.21 -9.74 13.13
CA ILE A 108 -8.21 -8.74 13.48
C ILE A 108 -8.14 -8.66 15.01
N ILE A 109 -7.02 -9.07 15.59
CA ILE A 109 -6.80 -9.12 17.03
C ILE A 109 -5.90 -8.00 17.57
N GLY A 110 -5.45 -7.12 16.69
CA GLY A 110 -4.69 -5.91 17.01
C GLY A 110 -4.45 -5.07 15.75
N GLN A 111 -4.37 -3.76 15.92
CA GLN A 111 -4.04 -2.85 14.82
C GLN A 111 -3.44 -1.54 15.32
N ALA A 112 -2.60 -0.91 14.50
CA ALA A 112 -2.09 0.44 14.69
C ALA A 112 -2.01 1.18 13.35
N VAL A 113 -2.28 2.48 13.40
CA VAL A 113 -2.11 3.42 12.30
C VAL A 113 -1.20 4.54 12.75
N GLY A 114 -0.27 4.94 11.92
CA GLY A 114 0.61 6.06 12.24
C GLY A 114 1.17 6.73 11.00
N PHE A 115 1.64 7.96 11.15
CA PHE A 115 2.37 8.65 10.11
C PHE A 115 3.84 8.22 10.15
N VAL A 116 4.35 7.82 9.00
CA VAL A 116 5.79 7.53 8.81
C VAL A 116 6.53 8.76 8.31
N HIS A 117 5.79 9.75 7.79
CA HIS A 117 6.30 11.07 7.43
C HIS A 117 5.19 12.10 7.50
N GLY A 118 5.50 13.28 8.10
CA GLY A 118 4.53 14.37 8.23
C GLY A 118 3.35 14.04 9.16
N GLU A 119 2.22 14.68 8.91
CA GLU A 119 0.98 14.54 9.66
C GLU A 119 -0.23 14.68 8.73
N PHE A 120 -1.46 14.45 9.22
CA PHE A 120 -2.67 14.63 8.43
C PHE A 120 -2.80 16.07 7.93
N SER A 121 -2.99 16.24 6.60
CA SER A 121 -3.28 17.54 5.98
C SER A 121 -4.79 17.72 5.82
N PRO A 122 -5.43 18.52 6.67
CA PRO A 122 -6.89 18.71 6.62
C PRO A 122 -7.34 19.67 5.52
N ASP A 123 -6.42 20.49 5.00
CA ASP A 123 -6.70 21.52 3.98
C ASP A 123 -5.59 21.48 2.90
N GLY A 124 -5.94 20.89 1.76
CA GLY A 124 -5.02 20.66 0.65
C GLY A 124 -4.19 19.37 0.76
N TRP A 125 -3.41 19.14 -0.29
CA TRP A 125 -2.61 17.91 -0.43
C TRP A 125 -1.31 17.91 0.39
N GLY A 126 -1.03 19.00 1.12
CA GLY A 126 0.20 19.19 1.90
C GLY A 126 1.41 19.59 1.05
N ALA A 127 2.47 20.04 1.74
CA ALA A 127 3.74 20.41 1.11
C ALA A 127 4.53 19.15 0.69
N HIS A 128 5.35 19.28 -0.37
CA HIS A 128 6.27 18.21 -0.74
C HIS A 128 7.54 18.22 0.13
N PRO A 129 8.03 17.03 0.52
CA PRO A 129 7.45 15.71 0.36
C PRO A 129 6.21 15.53 1.22
N ARG A 130 5.14 15.00 0.61
CA ARG A 130 3.83 14.87 1.26
C ARG A 130 3.82 13.87 2.40
N SER A 131 2.87 14.05 3.30
CA SER A 131 2.61 13.14 4.40
C SER A 131 2.37 11.70 3.92
N ARG A 132 2.85 10.75 4.71
CA ARG A 132 2.76 9.32 4.46
C ARG A 132 2.42 8.58 5.73
N ASN A 133 1.56 7.58 5.62
CA ASN A 133 1.15 6.74 6.74
C ASN A 133 1.42 5.25 6.48
N ALA A 134 1.28 4.48 7.54
CA ALA A 134 1.31 3.03 7.52
C ALA A 134 0.14 2.48 8.33
N HIS A 135 -0.28 1.28 7.98
CA HIS A 135 -1.23 0.47 8.73
C HIS A 135 -0.60 -0.86 9.06
N CYS A 136 -0.68 -1.25 10.32
CA CYS A 136 -0.24 -2.55 10.83
C CYS A 136 -1.43 -3.26 11.45
N ILE A 137 -1.69 -4.49 11.04
CA ILE A 137 -2.75 -5.35 11.57
C ILE A 137 -2.15 -6.66 12.07
N ARG A 138 -2.74 -7.23 13.10
CA ARG A 138 -2.45 -8.55 13.63
C ARG A 138 -3.67 -9.42 13.46
N LEU A 139 -3.53 -10.48 12.68
CA LEU A 139 -4.59 -11.44 12.36
C LEU A 139 -4.36 -12.74 13.11
N PHE A 140 -5.42 -13.52 13.29
CA PHE A 140 -5.29 -14.89 13.78
C PHE A 140 -5.78 -15.87 12.71
N ASP A 141 -4.93 -16.83 12.38
CA ASP A 141 -5.26 -17.90 11.47
C ASP A 141 -5.79 -19.12 12.27
N TYR A 142 -7.09 -19.35 12.22
CA TYR A 142 -7.72 -20.45 12.96
C TYR A 142 -7.35 -21.83 12.41
N GLU A 143 -7.05 -21.94 11.12
CA GLU A 143 -6.66 -23.21 10.52
C GLU A 143 -5.27 -23.65 10.97
N ARG A 144 -4.37 -22.69 11.16
CA ARG A 144 -2.98 -22.96 11.53
C ARG A 144 -2.68 -22.74 13.00
N GLY A 145 -3.58 -22.05 13.71
CA GLY A 145 -3.46 -21.81 15.13
C GLY A 145 -2.38 -20.81 15.54
N TYR A 146 -2.00 -19.87 14.65
CA TYR A 146 -1.02 -18.85 14.98
C TYR A 146 -1.42 -17.44 14.47
N PRO A 147 -0.90 -16.39 15.11
CA PRO A 147 -1.08 -15.03 14.64
C PRO A 147 -0.08 -14.68 13.54
N ILE A 148 -0.49 -13.76 12.66
CA ILE A 148 0.37 -13.12 11.68
C ILE A 148 0.19 -11.61 11.75
N THR A 149 1.30 -10.88 11.75
CA THR A 149 1.31 -9.42 11.68
C THR A 149 1.62 -8.98 10.25
N ILE A 150 0.79 -8.10 9.70
CA ILE A 150 0.95 -7.55 8.34
C ILE A 150 0.99 -6.04 8.47
N ALA A 151 2.04 -5.40 7.95
CA ALA A 151 2.16 -3.95 7.89
C ALA A 151 2.33 -3.49 6.45
N HIS A 152 1.68 -2.40 6.08
CA HIS A 152 1.93 -1.77 4.80
C HIS A 152 2.00 -0.26 4.90
N MET A 153 2.74 0.35 3.98
CA MET A 153 2.87 1.79 3.88
C MET A 153 2.85 2.28 2.44
N HIS A 154 2.55 3.57 2.27
CA HIS A 154 2.97 4.32 1.10
C HIS A 154 4.15 5.21 1.50
N GLY A 155 5.31 4.96 0.92
CA GLY A 155 6.57 5.63 1.26
C GLY A 155 6.69 7.03 0.68
N LEU A 156 7.64 7.76 1.22
CA LEU A 156 7.98 9.12 0.85
C LEU A 156 8.39 9.23 -0.62
N ARG A 157 7.68 10.06 -1.39
CA ARG A 157 8.09 10.45 -2.74
C ARG A 157 8.84 11.77 -2.68
N ASP A 158 10.14 11.71 -2.85
CA ASP A 158 11.01 12.89 -2.90
C ASP A 158 11.21 13.33 -4.35
N VAL A 159 11.14 14.65 -4.60
CA VAL A 159 11.40 15.23 -5.93
C VAL A 159 12.86 15.07 -6.34
N ALA A 160 13.79 14.94 -5.36
CA ALA A 160 15.22 14.71 -5.60
C ALA A 160 15.53 13.25 -6.02
N GLY A 161 14.54 12.35 -6.01
CA GLY A 161 14.72 10.96 -6.43
C GLY A 161 14.51 9.93 -5.33
N LYS A 162 15.03 8.70 -5.52
CA LYS A 162 14.82 7.54 -4.63
C LYS A 162 16.00 7.20 -3.72
N GLY A 163 17.09 7.99 -3.75
CA GLY A 163 18.25 7.80 -2.88
C GLY A 163 17.95 8.07 -1.40
N ASP A 164 18.80 7.57 -0.53
CA ASP A 164 18.61 7.71 0.91
C ASP A 164 18.70 9.17 1.37
N THR A 165 17.83 9.52 2.32
CA THR A 165 17.76 10.81 2.99
C THR A 165 17.48 10.60 4.48
N PRO A 166 17.76 11.60 5.36
CA PRO A 166 17.34 11.53 6.76
C PRO A 166 15.84 11.26 6.93
N ALA A 167 15.00 11.82 6.05
CA ALA A 167 13.55 11.61 6.08
C ALA A 167 13.17 10.15 5.77
N ARG A 168 13.86 9.47 4.84
CA ARG A 168 13.66 8.04 4.55
C ARG A 168 14.12 7.14 5.68
N ARG A 169 15.24 7.46 6.32
CA ARG A 169 15.68 6.76 7.53
C ARG A 169 14.62 6.87 8.62
N HIS A 170 14.16 8.09 8.91
CA HIS A 170 13.12 8.33 9.90
C HIS A 170 11.81 7.59 9.56
N GLN A 171 11.41 7.58 8.28
CA GLN A 171 10.26 6.82 7.80
C GLN A 171 10.37 5.32 8.15
N ALA A 172 11.53 4.71 7.91
CA ALA A 172 11.74 3.29 8.21
C ALA A 172 11.71 3.03 9.73
N GLU A 173 12.29 3.92 10.53
CA GLU A 173 12.25 3.85 12.00
C GLU A 173 10.82 4.00 12.52
N ALA A 174 10.05 4.96 12.00
CA ALA A 174 8.64 5.15 12.37
C ALA A 174 7.79 3.93 12.01
N LEU A 175 8.02 3.30 10.86
CA LEU A 175 7.34 2.05 10.50
C LEU A 175 7.66 0.93 11.49
N VAL A 176 8.92 0.79 11.91
CA VAL A 176 9.32 -0.18 12.95
C VAL A 176 8.57 0.06 14.26
N GLU A 177 8.41 1.32 14.68
CA GLU A 177 7.66 1.64 15.91
C GLU A 177 6.17 1.32 15.79
N ILE A 178 5.54 1.56 14.63
CA ILE A 178 4.15 1.17 14.38
C ILE A 178 4.00 -0.36 14.43
N ILE A 179 4.93 -1.10 13.83
CA ILE A 179 4.93 -2.58 13.87
C ILE A 179 5.05 -3.08 15.32
N ARG A 180 5.94 -2.50 16.11
CA ARG A 180 6.16 -2.88 17.52
C ARG A 180 4.95 -2.69 18.43
N GLN A 181 4.05 -1.76 18.10
CA GLN A 181 2.81 -1.55 18.85
C GLN A 181 1.83 -2.72 18.71
N VAL A 182 1.95 -3.50 17.63
CA VAL A 182 0.98 -4.55 17.27
C VAL A 182 1.58 -5.94 17.33
N ARG A 183 2.80 -6.11 16.78
CA ARG A 183 3.51 -7.39 16.73
C ARG A 183 3.86 -7.88 18.11
N GLN A 184 3.61 -9.17 18.38
CA GLN A 184 4.06 -9.86 19.59
C GLN A 184 5.22 -10.81 19.26
N GLU A 185 5.92 -11.25 20.31
CA GLU A 185 6.99 -12.25 20.17
C GLU A 185 6.42 -13.55 19.59
N GLY A 186 7.11 -14.09 18.56
CA GLY A 186 6.68 -15.29 17.85
C GLY A 186 5.68 -15.04 16.72
N ASP A 187 5.19 -13.81 16.53
CA ASP A 187 4.36 -13.51 15.38
C ASP A 187 5.19 -13.56 14.08
N ARG A 188 4.68 -14.27 13.07
CA ARG A 188 5.13 -14.11 11.69
C ARG A 188 4.85 -12.68 11.24
N LEU A 189 5.78 -12.11 10.47
CA LEU A 189 5.67 -10.73 10.01
C LEU A 189 5.80 -10.62 8.51
N VAL A 190 4.84 -9.93 7.89
CA VAL A 190 4.89 -9.48 6.49
C VAL A 190 4.86 -7.96 6.47
N VAL A 191 5.76 -7.34 5.71
CA VAL A 191 5.78 -5.88 5.50
C VAL A 191 5.79 -5.60 4.01
N CYS A 192 4.87 -4.78 3.50
CA CYS A 192 4.73 -4.52 2.06
C CYS A 192 4.34 -3.07 1.75
N GLY A 193 4.30 -2.74 0.48
CA GLY A 193 3.83 -1.45 -0.03
C GLY A 193 4.72 -0.81 -1.07
N ASP A 194 4.34 0.38 -1.49
CA ASP A 194 5.18 1.29 -2.29
C ASP A 194 6.11 2.06 -1.35
N PHE A 195 7.35 1.62 -1.25
CA PHE A 195 8.34 2.24 -0.35
C PHE A 195 9.04 3.46 -0.98
N ASN A 196 8.94 3.60 -2.30
CA ASN A 196 9.59 4.67 -3.06
C ASN A 196 11.12 4.77 -2.85
N VAL A 197 11.79 3.66 -2.62
CA VAL A 197 13.24 3.54 -2.40
C VAL A 197 13.90 2.62 -3.43
N LEU A 198 15.24 2.64 -3.47
CA LEU A 198 16.05 1.70 -4.25
C LEU A 198 16.37 0.43 -3.44
N PRO A 199 16.77 -0.66 -4.09
CA PRO A 199 17.09 -1.93 -3.40
C PRO A 199 18.22 -1.86 -2.37
N ASP A 200 19.12 -0.89 -2.49
CA ASP A 200 20.25 -0.65 -1.57
C ASP A 200 19.94 0.36 -0.46
N SER A 201 18.67 0.76 -0.30
CA SER A 201 18.26 1.75 0.71
C SER A 201 18.50 1.27 2.14
N VAL A 202 18.89 2.23 3.00
CA VAL A 202 18.99 2.10 4.45
C VAL A 202 17.67 1.59 5.10
N THR A 203 16.55 1.73 4.41
CA THR A 203 15.26 1.19 4.82
C THR A 203 15.34 -0.32 5.09
N PHE A 204 16.03 -1.08 4.22
CA PHE A 204 16.16 -2.54 4.37
C PHE A 204 17.11 -2.94 5.51
N GLU A 205 18.16 -2.13 5.77
CA GLU A 205 19.00 -2.32 6.96
C GLU A 205 18.18 -2.18 8.25
N ILE A 206 17.31 -1.14 8.31
CA ILE A 206 16.48 -0.86 9.50
C ILE A 206 15.42 -1.95 9.68
N LEU A 207 14.71 -2.32 8.63
CA LEU A 207 13.69 -3.38 8.68
C LEU A 207 14.30 -4.76 8.92
N GLY A 208 15.52 -5.00 8.45
CA GLY A 208 16.28 -6.23 8.71
C GLY A 208 16.54 -6.50 10.20
N ARG A 209 16.52 -5.47 11.05
CA ARG A 209 16.61 -5.62 12.54
C ARG A 209 15.38 -6.33 13.14
N LEU A 210 14.28 -6.41 12.39
CA LEU A 210 13.09 -7.20 12.74
C LEU A 210 13.15 -8.64 12.22
N GLY A 211 14.26 -9.03 11.56
CA GLY A 211 14.43 -10.32 10.90
C GLY A 211 13.85 -10.37 9.48
N LEU A 212 13.42 -9.24 8.93
CA LEU A 212 12.78 -9.18 7.61
C LEU A 212 13.77 -9.36 6.48
N VAL A 213 13.38 -10.15 5.48
CA VAL A 213 14.10 -10.37 4.21
C VAL A 213 13.20 -9.94 3.06
N ASP A 214 13.72 -9.11 2.16
CA ASP A 214 12.99 -8.66 0.97
C ASP A 214 12.87 -9.78 -0.07
N LEU A 215 11.64 -10.08 -0.49
CA LEU A 215 11.37 -11.12 -1.50
C LEU A 215 11.62 -10.64 -2.93
N VAL A 216 11.51 -9.33 -3.21
CA VAL A 216 11.70 -8.80 -4.57
C VAL A 216 13.13 -9.04 -5.02
N THR A 217 14.11 -8.51 -4.30
CA THR A 217 15.51 -8.61 -4.71
C THR A 217 16.13 -9.98 -4.41
N SER A 218 15.77 -10.60 -3.26
CA SER A 218 16.32 -11.92 -2.90
C SER A 218 15.88 -13.04 -3.85
N ARG A 219 14.78 -12.85 -4.58
CA ARG A 219 14.30 -13.79 -5.61
C ARG A 219 14.68 -13.38 -7.03
N GLY A 220 15.49 -12.33 -7.18
CA GLY A 220 16.04 -11.90 -8.45
C GLY A 220 15.08 -11.12 -9.35
N HIS A 221 14.01 -10.55 -8.79
CA HIS A 221 13.17 -9.63 -9.55
C HIS A 221 13.87 -8.29 -9.69
N ASP A 222 13.82 -7.71 -10.88
CA ASP A 222 14.51 -6.48 -11.27
C ASP A 222 13.55 -5.32 -11.58
N ASP A 223 12.24 -5.55 -11.46
CA ASP A 223 11.21 -4.60 -11.84
C ASP A 223 9.92 -4.79 -11.02
N THR A 224 9.37 -3.67 -10.52
CA THR A 224 8.05 -3.62 -9.86
C THR A 224 7.09 -2.64 -10.55
N ARG A 225 7.40 -2.27 -11.80
CA ARG A 225 6.61 -1.34 -12.60
C ARG A 225 6.03 -2.01 -13.84
N THR A 226 4.93 -1.47 -14.35
CA THR A 226 4.29 -1.90 -15.61
C THR A 226 4.75 -1.05 -16.80
N SER A 227 4.25 -1.31 -17.99
CA SER A 227 4.55 -0.54 -19.20
C SER A 227 4.11 0.92 -19.14
N HIS A 228 3.16 1.25 -18.24
CA HIS A 228 2.68 2.61 -17.99
C HIS A 228 3.74 3.50 -17.31
N TYR A 229 4.73 2.92 -16.63
CA TYR A 229 5.83 3.67 -16.04
C TYR A 229 7.07 3.68 -16.94
N ARG A 230 7.45 4.86 -17.44
CA ARG A 230 8.51 5.02 -18.46
C ARG A 230 9.85 5.53 -17.91
N LYS A 231 9.98 5.71 -16.60
CA LYS A 231 11.19 6.25 -15.96
C LYS A 231 12.08 5.14 -15.42
N GLN A 232 13.34 5.47 -15.14
CA GLN A 232 14.27 4.64 -14.37
C GLN A 232 14.56 5.33 -13.03
N PRO A 233 14.91 4.58 -12.00
CA PRO A 233 14.83 3.11 -11.85
C PRO A 233 13.40 2.61 -11.68
N ARG A 234 13.17 1.32 -11.96
CA ARG A 234 11.85 0.67 -11.99
C ARG A 234 11.49 -0.06 -10.69
N PHE A 235 12.15 0.24 -9.60
CA PHE A 235 11.83 -0.24 -8.26
C PHE A 235 11.03 0.80 -7.47
N ALA A 236 10.02 0.35 -6.74
CA ALA A 236 9.27 1.13 -5.75
C ALA A 236 8.60 0.26 -4.69
N ASP A 237 8.11 -0.90 -5.10
CA ASP A 237 7.25 -1.78 -4.30
C ASP A 237 8.07 -2.94 -3.75
N TYR A 238 7.83 -3.29 -2.49
CA TYR A 238 8.55 -4.35 -1.80
C TYR A 238 7.62 -5.18 -0.94
N MET A 239 8.01 -6.44 -0.75
CA MET A 239 7.37 -7.39 0.15
C MET A 239 8.46 -8.11 0.94
N LEU A 240 8.45 -7.91 2.25
CA LEU A 240 9.43 -8.48 3.17
C LEU A 240 8.74 -9.43 4.13
N VAL A 241 9.41 -10.51 4.48
CA VAL A 241 8.90 -11.52 5.41
C VAL A 241 9.95 -11.91 6.42
N THR A 242 9.52 -12.35 7.62
CA THR A 242 10.41 -13.03 8.56
C THR A 242 10.67 -14.49 8.12
N PRO A 243 11.80 -15.11 8.51
CA PRO A 243 12.18 -16.44 8.05
C PRO A 243 11.21 -17.58 8.43
N ASP A 244 10.36 -17.37 9.42
CA ASP A 244 9.34 -18.30 9.88
C ASP A 244 8.05 -18.25 9.02
N VAL A 245 7.95 -17.32 8.07
CA VAL A 245 6.91 -17.31 7.04
C VAL A 245 7.25 -18.31 5.95
N GLU A 246 6.45 -19.37 5.84
CA GLU A 246 6.57 -20.33 4.72
C GLU A 246 5.99 -19.74 3.45
N VAL A 247 6.86 -19.19 2.59
CA VAL A 247 6.46 -18.61 1.30
C VAL A 247 6.22 -19.72 0.28
N ILE A 248 4.95 -19.91 -0.11
CA ILE A 248 4.55 -20.89 -1.12
C ILE A 248 4.71 -20.32 -2.53
N ASN A 249 4.28 -19.07 -2.73
CA ASN A 249 4.44 -18.34 -3.98
C ASN A 249 4.68 -16.87 -3.70
N PHE A 250 5.51 -16.23 -4.53
CA PHE A 250 5.68 -14.78 -4.56
C PHE A 250 5.87 -14.34 -6.01
N ASP A 251 5.05 -13.39 -6.45
CA ASP A 251 5.06 -12.90 -7.83
C ASP A 251 4.79 -11.39 -7.90
N PRO A 252 5.71 -10.60 -8.43
CA PRO A 252 5.42 -9.27 -8.95
C PRO A 252 4.67 -9.40 -10.28
N VAL A 253 3.34 -9.44 -10.21
CA VAL A 253 2.43 -9.77 -11.30
C VAL A 253 2.62 -8.83 -12.50
N ALA A 254 3.08 -9.38 -13.62
CA ALA A 254 3.31 -8.62 -14.83
C ALA A 254 2.03 -8.37 -15.64
N GLU A 255 1.11 -9.35 -15.63
CA GLU A 255 -0.17 -9.30 -16.36
C GLU A 255 -1.30 -9.86 -15.50
N PRO A 256 -2.48 -9.23 -15.48
CA PRO A 256 -2.84 -8.03 -16.26
C PRO A 256 -2.22 -6.75 -15.68
N GLU A 257 -1.88 -5.78 -16.55
CA GLU A 257 -1.48 -4.44 -16.10
C GLU A 257 -2.70 -3.66 -15.62
N VAL A 258 -2.75 -3.40 -14.31
CA VAL A 258 -3.90 -2.75 -13.64
C VAL A 258 -3.53 -1.42 -12.96
N SER A 259 -2.26 -1.06 -13.02
CA SER A 259 -1.67 0.16 -12.49
C SER A 259 -0.36 0.45 -13.23
N ASP A 260 0.32 1.57 -12.94
CA ASP A 260 1.73 1.77 -13.32
C ASP A 260 2.69 1.04 -12.38
N HIS A 261 2.17 0.38 -11.34
CA HIS A 261 2.86 -0.56 -10.45
C HIS A 261 2.41 -1.99 -10.71
N ARG A 262 3.32 -2.97 -10.51
CA ARG A 262 2.95 -4.38 -10.46
C ARG A 262 2.34 -4.70 -9.09
N ALA A 263 1.28 -5.48 -9.09
CA ALA A 263 0.80 -6.07 -7.85
C ALA A 263 1.84 -7.06 -7.30
N LEU A 264 2.15 -6.98 -6.02
CA LEU A 264 2.97 -7.99 -5.34
C LEU A 264 2.03 -9.01 -4.69
N LEU A 265 2.02 -10.22 -5.20
CA LEU A 265 1.21 -11.33 -4.71
C LEU A 265 2.06 -12.27 -3.87
N LEU A 266 1.64 -12.57 -2.66
CA LEU A 266 2.25 -13.52 -1.74
C LEU A 266 1.24 -14.57 -1.30
N ASP A 267 1.54 -15.85 -1.55
CA ASP A 267 0.86 -16.97 -0.94
C ASP A 267 1.78 -17.58 0.13
N LEU A 268 1.28 -17.71 1.35
CA LEU A 268 2.05 -18.21 2.49
C LEU A 268 1.30 -19.25 3.31
N ARG A 269 2.08 -20.00 4.10
CA ARG A 269 1.59 -20.90 5.17
C ARG A 269 2.19 -20.54 6.52
#